data_5d01eee5a4951ba482a3cc9c4dd56553
#
_entry.id   5d01eee5a4951ba482a3cc9c4dd56553
#
_cell.length_a   1.000
_cell.length_b   1.000
_cell.length_c   1.000
_cell.angle_alpha   90.00
_cell.angle_beta   90.00
_cell.angle_gamma   90.00
#
_symmetry.space_group_name_H-M   'P 1'
#
loop_
_entity.id
_entity.type
_entity.pdbx_description
1 polymer ?
#
loop_
_entity_poly.entity_id
_entity_poly.type
_entity_poly.pdbx_seq_one_letter_code
_entity_poly.pdbx_strand_id
1 'polypeptide(L)'
;MKTPGVYIVEKSAFPNSVVEAATAIPAFIGITENAQNGPDSLSGKPWKITSMTEFQQYFGGAPSPVFTLSVGEAPVEDEKVLFSIPSSDGTKALKVADTENPFSLYYNMVMFFANGGGTCYIVSVGTYAEGAPVDKEKVVAALAALEKEQEITMVVVPEAASTPDCKDIQGQMLAHCGKMMNRFAILDVQPKAKANEVMSEQIDKFRTNVGANFLSYGAAYYPWLNTSVLSDKDIDGSVLVWDKSSTPDLTPFFAPGSKFPKYFEETYSISPPARRS
;
A
#
# COMPACT_ATOMS: atom_id res chain seq x y z
N MET A 1 -29.64 -29.79 65.61
CA MET A 1 -28.17 -29.72 65.92
C MET A 1 -27.40 -30.03 64.69
N LYS A 2 -26.57 -29.11 64.22
CA LYS A 2 -25.65 -29.38 63.10
C LYS A 2 -24.39 -29.99 63.66
N THR A 3 -23.97 -31.10 63.07
CA THR A 3 -22.75 -31.81 63.47
C THR A 3 -21.53 -30.90 63.22
N PRO A 4 -20.60 -30.81 64.19
CA PRO A 4 -19.38 -30.05 63.95
C PRO A 4 -18.57 -30.68 62.81
N GLY A 5 -18.31 -29.92 61.78
CA GLY A 5 -17.54 -30.35 60.64
C GLY A 5 -16.88 -29.16 59.99
N VAL A 6 -15.72 -29.35 59.29
CA VAL A 6 -15.07 -28.32 58.46
C VAL A 6 -15.76 -28.31 57.11
N TYR A 7 -16.41 -27.23 56.81
CA TYR A 7 -17.04 -27.00 55.49
C TYR A 7 -16.12 -26.13 54.65
N ILE A 8 -15.59 -26.69 53.59
CA ILE A 8 -14.83 -25.92 52.57
C ILE A 8 -15.87 -25.28 51.64
N VAL A 9 -15.98 -23.97 51.68
CA VAL A 9 -16.75 -23.19 50.70
C VAL A 9 -15.75 -22.60 49.73
N GLU A 10 -15.65 -23.16 48.53
CA GLU A 10 -14.94 -22.52 47.43
C GLU A 10 -15.72 -21.26 47.05
N LYS A 11 -15.17 -20.10 47.43
CA LYS A 11 -15.56 -18.83 46.86
C LYS A 11 -14.58 -18.56 45.69
N SER A 12 -15.10 -18.54 44.45
CA SER A 12 -14.36 -18.00 43.34
C SER A 12 -13.92 -16.57 43.71
N ALA A 13 -12.63 -16.38 43.95
CA ALA A 13 -12.04 -15.11 44.34
C ALA A 13 -11.88 -14.15 43.11
N PHE A 14 -12.15 -14.67 41.93
CA PHE A 14 -12.11 -13.87 40.71
C PHE A 14 -13.56 -13.49 40.37
N PRO A 15 -13.87 -12.17 40.33
CA PRO A 15 -15.08 -11.74 39.67
C PRO A 15 -14.97 -12.23 38.20
N ASN A 16 -16.10 -12.68 37.64
CA ASN A 16 -16.21 -12.92 36.22
C ASN A 16 -16.04 -11.56 35.50
N SER A 17 -14.80 -11.03 35.45
CA SER A 17 -14.49 -9.92 34.59
C SER A 17 -14.56 -10.48 33.19
N VAL A 18 -15.62 -10.16 32.48
CA VAL A 18 -15.64 -10.27 31.01
C VAL A 18 -14.54 -9.33 30.51
N VAL A 19 -13.39 -9.90 30.20
CA VAL A 19 -12.33 -9.14 29.51
C VAL A 19 -12.86 -8.93 28.12
N GLU A 20 -13.05 -7.67 27.75
CA GLU A 20 -13.44 -7.29 26.40
C GLU A 20 -12.37 -7.82 25.44
N ALA A 21 -12.75 -8.78 24.60
CA ALA A 21 -11.84 -9.27 23.56
C ALA A 21 -11.71 -8.21 22.49
N ALA A 22 -10.47 -7.83 22.14
CA ALA A 22 -10.23 -6.92 21.04
C ALA A 22 -10.83 -7.51 19.75
N THR A 23 -11.81 -6.82 19.17
CA THR A 23 -12.65 -7.36 18.10
C THR A 23 -12.19 -6.98 16.70
N ALA A 24 -11.15 -6.16 16.55
CA ALA A 24 -10.71 -5.62 15.25
C ALA A 24 -9.18 -5.56 15.19
N ILE A 25 -8.54 -6.73 15.13
CA ILE A 25 -7.07 -6.84 14.99
C ILE A 25 -6.74 -7.25 13.56
N PRO A 26 -6.35 -6.30 12.70
CA PRO A 26 -5.92 -6.61 11.33
C PRO A 26 -4.48 -7.13 11.29
N ALA A 27 -4.21 -8.00 10.33
CA ALA A 27 -2.88 -8.34 9.88
C ALA A 27 -2.65 -7.76 8.48
N PHE A 28 -1.63 -6.92 8.35
CA PHE A 28 -1.21 -6.33 7.09
C PHE A 28 0.01 -7.08 6.57
N ILE A 29 -0.06 -7.51 5.31
CA ILE A 29 1.04 -8.16 4.60
C ILE A 29 1.47 -7.26 3.46
N GLY A 30 2.77 -6.97 3.33
CA GLY A 30 3.26 -6.11 2.25
C GLY A 30 4.76 -5.89 2.32
N ILE A 31 5.24 -4.95 1.52
CA ILE A 31 6.65 -4.61 1.36
C ILE A 31 6.99 -3.41 2.26
N THR A 32 8.16 -3.42 2.86
CA THR A 32 8.61 -2.41 3.83
C THR A 32 10.01 -1.93 3.49
N GLU A 33 10.49 -0.85 4.12
CA GLU A 33 11.88 -0.42 3.94
C GLU A 33 12.85 -1.46 4.48
N ASN A 34 12.57 -1.95 5.68
CA ASN A 34 13.31 -3.02 6.35
C ASN A 34 12.36 -3.87 7.19
N ALA A 35 12.86 -4.93 7.83
CA ALA A 35 12.10 -5.76 8.76
C ALA A 35 13.05 -6.32 9.82
N GLN A 36 13.28 -5.55 10.89
CA GLN A 36 14.30 -5.88 11.88
C GLN A 36 13.89 -5.47 13.30
N ASN A 37 14.30 -6.28 14.27
CA ASN A 37 14.30 -5.92 15.69
C ASN A 37 15.73 -6.11 16.22
N GLY A 38 16.53 -5.02 16.21
CA GLY A 38 17.95 -5.11 16.48
C GLY A 38 18.65 -6.05 15.48
N PRO A 39 19.33 -7.12 15.94
CA PRO A 39 20.00 -8.08 15.06
C PRO A 39 19.03 -9.10 14.43
N ASP A 40 17.80 -9.21 14.93
CA ASP A 40 16.87 -10.26 14.52
C ASP A 40 16.02 -9.84 13.32
N SER A 41 15.99 -10.64 12.27
CA SER A 41 15.14 -10.43 11.12
C SER A 41 13.67 -10.76 11.44
N LEU A 42 12.78 -9.83 11.07
CA LEU A 42 11.32 -9.99 11.15
C LEU A 42 10.69 -10.37 9.79
N SER A 43 11.49 -10.52 8.74
CA SER A 43 10.98 -10.88 7.42
C SER A 43 10.18 -12.19 7.46
N GLY A 44 8.97 -12.16 6.91
CA GLY A 44 8.02 -13.28 6.89
C GLY A 44 7.42 -13.65 8.25
N LYS A 45 7.71 -12.91 9.32
CA LYS A 45 7.20 -13.19 10.67
C LYS A 45 6.10 -12.21 11.05
N PRO A 46 4.97 -12.67 11.59
CA PRO A 46 3.97 -11.79 12.19
C PRO A 46 4.57 -11.00 13.36
N TRP A 47 4.49 -9.69 13.30
CA TRP A 47 4.97 -8.80 14.34
C TRP A 47 3.89 -7.85 14.80
N LYS A 48 3.58 -7.88 16.08
CA LYS A 48 2.52 -7.08 16.70
C LYS A 48 3.01 -5.67 16.98
N ILE A 49 2.23 -4.68 16.57
CA ILE A 49 2.48 -3.26 16.82
C ILE A 49 1.20 -2.56 17.25
N THR A 50 1.35 -1.38 17.85
CA THR A 50 0.24 -0.58 18.39
C THR A 50 0.26 0.87 17.92
N SER A 51 1.31 1.30 17.23
CA SER A 51 1.47 2.68 16.78
C SER A 51 2.29 2.78 15.50
N MET A 52 2.15 3.93 14.81
CA MET A 52 2.99 4.25 13.64
C MET A 52 4.48 4.39 14.00
N THR A 53 4.79 4.83 15.23
CA THR A 53 6.18 4.91 15.73
C THR A 53 6.80 3.51 15.80
N GLU A 54 6.08 2.52 16.32
CA GLU A 54 6.55 1.13 16.33
C GLU A 54 6.69 0.57 14.93
N PHE A 55 5.76 0.90 14.01
CA PHE A 55 5.92 0.53 12.60
C PHE A 55 7.24 1.05 12.04
N GLN A 56 7.51 2.35 12.20
CA GLN A 56 8.76 2.97 11.71
C GLN A 56 10.00 2.37 12.35
N GLN A 57 9.94 2.04 13.64
CA GLN A 57 11.06 1.44 14.36
C GLN A 57 11.45 0.06 13.79
N TYR A 58 10.48 -0.79 13.44
CA TYR A 58 10.72 -2.17 13.03
C TYR A 58 10.74 -2.36 11.51
N PHE A 59 9.99 -1.54 10.77
CA PHE A 59 9.73 -1.69 9.35
C PHE A 59 10.19 -0.52 8.48
N GLY A 60 10.65 0.56 9.11
CA GLY A 60 11.22 1.72 8.43
C GLY A 60 10.21 2.76 7.98
N GLY A 61 10.66 3.64 7.11
CA GLY A 61 9.94 4.82 6.64
C GLY A 61 9.14 4.60 5.34
N ALA A 62 8.70 5.72 4.78
CA ALA A 62 7.98 5.77 3.52
C ALA A 62 8.86 5.32 2.34
N PRO A 63 8.28 4.62 1.34
CA PRO A 63 8.99 4.41 0.09
C PRO A 63 9.23 5.76 -0.59
N SER A 64 10.42 5.94 -1.15
CA SER A 64 10.70 7.11 -1.98
C SER A 64 9.99 6.93 -3.33
N PRO A 65 9.00 7.78 -3.67
CA PRO A 65 8.39 7.73 -4.98
C PRO A 65 9.45 8.08 -6.03
N VAL A 66 9.50 7.34 -7.13
CA VAL A 66 10.40 7.63 -8.25
C VAL A 66 9.55 7.95 -9.47
N PHE A 67 9.69 9.14 -10.02
CA PHE A 67 9.02 9.55 -11.25
C PHE A 67 10.03 9.62 -12.38
N THR A 68 9.77 8.93 -13.48
CA THR A 68 10.60 9.03 -14.67
C THR A 68 10.02 10.09 -15.59
N LEU A 69 10.81 11.09 -15.94
CA LEU A 69 10.44 12.14 -16.88
C LEU A 69 11.00 11.81 -18.26
N SER A 70 10.19 11.96 -19.28
CA SER A 70 10.60 11.86 -20.66
C SER A 70 10.07 13.04 -21.46
N VAL A 71 10.83 13.48 -22.48
CA VAL A 71 10.39 14.46 -23.47
C VAL A 71 9.98 13.70 -24.72
N GLY A 72 8.75 13.92 -25.19
CA GLY A 72 8.22 13.24 -26.36
C GLY A 72 7.28 14.13 -27.16
N GLU A 73 6.77 13.60 -28.26
CA GLU A 73 5.73 14.24 -29.05
C GLU A 73 4.43 14.39 -28.24
N ALA A 74 3.51 15.23 -28.72
CA ALA A 74 2.22 15.46 -28.04
C ALA A 74 1.49 14.15 -27.75
N PRO A 75 0.78 14.07 -26.60
CA PRO A 75 0.27 12.80 -26.07
C PRO A 75 -0.80 12.19 -26.96
N VAL A 76 -0.81 10.88 -27.00
CA VAL A 76 -2.00 10.08 -27.29
C VAL A 76 -2.88 10.09 -26.02
N GLU A 77 -4.19 10.05 -26.16
CA GLU A 77 -5.23 10.36 -25.15
C GLU A 77 -5.06 9.79 -23.73
N ASP A 78 -4.16 8.83 -23.50
CA ASP A 78 -4.01 8.12 -22.21
C ASP A 78 -2.70 8.43 -21.45
N GLU A 79 -1.84 9.35 -21.96
CA GLU A 79 -0.58 9.63 -21.30
C GLU A 79 -0.67 10.84 -20.35
N LYS A 80 -0.20 10.67 -19.12
CA LYS A 80 -0.09 11.79 -18.17
C LYS A 80 0.99 12.76 -18.64
N VAL A 81 0.57 13.92 -19.13
CA VAL A 81 1.45 15.01 -19.54
C VAL A 81 1.44 16.08 -18.46
N LEU A 82 2.62 16.36 -17.91
CA LEU A 82 2.79 17.44 -16.94
C LEU A 82 2.68 18.80 -17.61
N PHE A 83 3.30 18.94 -18.76
CA PHE A 83 3.38 20.21 -19.46
C PHE A 83 3.68 19.99 -20.94
N SER A 84 3.08 20.80 -21.83
CA SER A 84 3.36 20.78 -23.26
C SER A 84 3.60 22.19 -23.79
N ILE A 85 4.56 22.32 -24.71
CA ILE A 85 4.84 23.58 -25.39
C ILE A 85 4.88 23.37 -26.91
N PRO A 86 4.40 24.35 -27.70
CA PRO A 86 4.62 24.34 -29.12
C PRO A 86 6.12 24.45 -29.44
N SER A 87 6.58 23.68 -30.41
CA SER A 87 7.95 23.72 -30.91
C SER A 87 7.91 23.81 -32.44
N SER A 88 9.01 24.23 -33.05
CA SER A 88 9.17 24.25 -34.54
C SER A 88 8.93 22.89 -35.20
N ASP A 89 9.20 21.80 -34.43
CA ASP A 89 9.11 20.42 -34.90
C ASP A 89 7.84 19.71 -34.38
N GLY A 90 6.85 20.46 -33.91
CA GLY A 90 5.63 19.94 -33.30
C GLY A 90 5.47 20.33 -31.84
N THR A 91 4.58 19.67 -31.11
CA THR A 91 4.38 19.90 -29.68
C THR A 91 5.27 18.97 -28.87
N LYS A 92 6.16 19.55 -28.05
CA LYS A 92 6.95 18.75 -27.08
C LYS A 92 6.21 18.65 -25.76
N ALA A 93 6.10 17.45 -25.23
CA ALA A 93 5.43 17.17 -23.98
C ALA A 93 6.41 16.58 -22.97
N LEU A 94 6.34 17.07 -21.73
CA LEU A 94 6.99 16.45 -20.59
C LEU A 94 6.01 15.45 -19.99
N LYS A 95 6.34 14.18 -20.09
CA LYS A 95 5.52 13.08 -19.63
C LYS A 95 6.07 12.55 -18.32
N VAL A 96 5.18 12.22 -17.39
CA VAL A 96 5.51 11.34 -16.27
C VAL A 96 5.24 9.94 -16.76
N ALA A 97 6.27 9.15 -16.95
CA ALA A 97 6.08 7.72 -16.97
C ALA A 97 5.60 7.31 -15.57
N ASP A 98 4.45 6.67 -15.48
CA ASP A 98 4.05 6.03 -14.24
C ASP A 98 5.13 5.01 -13.88
N THR A 99 6.09 5.43 -13.08
CA THR A 99 6.83 4.47 -12.30
C THR A 99 5.81 3.98 -11.29
N GLU A 100 5.26 2.84 -11.58
CA GLU A 100 4.40 2.13 -10.66
C GLU A 100 5.18 2.01 -9.37
N ASN A 101 4.86 2.85 -8.40
CA ASN A 101 5.34 2.63 -7.05
C ASN A 101 4.39 1.57 -6.44
N PRO A 102 4.79 0.28 -6.44
CA PRO A 102 3.91 -0.79 -5.97
C PRO A 102 3.77 -0.77 -4.44
N PHE A 103 4.53 0.08 -3.75
CA PHE A 103 4.66 0.06 -2.30
C PHE A 103 3.63 0.97 -1.65
N SER A 104 2.54 0.40 -1.15
CA SER A 104 1.47 1.16 -0.51
C SER A 104 1.28 0.84 0.96
N LEU A 105 1.92 -0.20 1.50
CA LEU A 105 1.72 -0.62 2.89
C LEU A 105 1.97 0.51 3.89
N TYR A 106 3.06 1.26 3.76
CA TYR A 106 3.37 2.38 4.66
C TYR A 106 2.23 3.41 4.73
N TYR A 107 1.71 3.83 3.58
CA TYR A 107 0.63 4.81 3.51
C TYR A 107 -0.69 4.26 4.07
N ASN A 108 -0.95 2.98 3.88
CA ASN A 108 -2.09 2.30 4.52
C ASN A 108 -1.95 2.30 6.05
N MET A 109 -0.73 2.10 6.58
CA MET A 109 -0.48 2.18 8.02
C MET A 109 -0.64 3.59 8.56
N VAL A 110 -0.18 4.62 7.84
CA VAL A 110 -0.44 6.03 8.20
C VAL A 110 -1.94 6.29 8.28
N MET A 111 -2.71 5.86 7.27
CA MET A 111 -4.17 6.01 7.26
C MET A 111 -4.84 5.24 8.39
N PHE A 112 -4.41 4.01 8.65
CA PHE A 112 -4.96 3.17 9.70
C PHE A 112 -4.82 3.83 11.08
N PHE A 113 -3.61 4.25 11.45
CA PHE A 113 -3.37 4.87 12.76
C PHE A 113 -3.97 6.28 12.84
N ALA A 114 -3.96 7.08 11.77
CA ALA A 114 -4.57 8.40 11.74
C ALA A 114 -6.09 8.36 11.94
N ASN A 115 -6.74 7.26 11.58
CA ASN A 115 -8.18 7.05 11.76
C ASN A 115 -8.53 6.25 13.04
N GLY A 116 -7.63 6.19 14.01
CA GLY A 116 -7.89 5.54 15.30
C GLY A 116 -7.63 4.04 15.31
N GLY A 117 -6.88 3.52 14.35
CA GLY A 117 -6.41 2.15 14.36
C GLY A 117 -5.58 1.85 15.61
N GLY A 118 -5.79 0.68 16.19
CA GLY A 118 -5.10 0.23 17.38
C GLY A 118 -4.10 -0.90 17.09
N THR A 119 -4.14 -1.93 17.90
CA THR A 119 -3.27 -3.11 17.73
C THR A 119 -3.46 -3.76 16.37
N CYS A 120 -2.34 -4.06 15.69
CA CYS A 120 -2.33 -4.79 14.43
C CYS A 120 -1.06 -5.65 14.31
N TYR A 121 -1.05 -6.53 13.32
CA TYR A 121 0.10 -7.33 12.95
C TYR A 121 0.64 -6.89 11.60
N ILE A 122 1.97 -6.88 11.47
CA ILE A 122 2.66 -6.63 10.20
C ILE A 122 3.46 -7.88 9.83
N VAL A 123 3.37 -8.26 8.56
CA VAL A 123 4.23 -9.29 7.96
C VAL A 123 4.91 -8.68 6.74
N SER A 124 6.20 -8.38 6.88
CA SER A 124 7.01 -7.92 5.76
C SER A 124 7.38 -9.08 4.86
N VAL A 125 7.05 -8.98 3.58
CA VAL A 125 7.32 -10.02 2.57
C VAL A 125 8.38 -9.61 1.54
N GLY A 126 8.99 -8.44 1.73
CA GLY A 126 10.07 -7.92 0.89
C GLY A 126 10.49 -6.53 1.32
N THR A 127 11.50 -5.99 0.66
CA THR A 127 12.02 -4.65 0.92
C THR A 127 11.94 -3.77 -0.33
N TYR A 128 11.86 -2.45 -0.14
CA TYR A 128 11.87 -1.50 -1.27
C TYR A 128 13.11 -1.64 -2.15
N ALA A 129 14.24 -2.05 -1.57
CA ALA A 129 15.48 -2.25 -2.30
C ALA A 129 15.40 -3.37 -3.35
N GLU A 130 14.48 -4.32 -3.19
CA GLU A 130 14.24 -5.37 -4.18
C GLU A 130 13.59 -4.82 -5.45
N GLY A 131 12.91 -3.66 -5.38
CA GLY A 131 12.28 -2.99 -6.52
C GLY A 131 11.15 -3.78 -7.18
N ALA A 132 10.71 -4.87 -6.57
CA ALA A 132 9.73 -5.79 -7.11
C ALA A 132 8.37 -5.62 -6.40
N PRO A 133 7.24 -5.83 -7.11
CA PRO A 133 5.92 -5.89 -6.49
C PRO A 133 5.84 -7.07 -5.50
N VAL A 134 4.78 -7.10 -4.70
CA VAL A 134 4.55 -8.18 -3.75
C VAL A 134 4.46 -9.54 -4.45
N ASP A 135 5.23 -10.49 -3.96
CA ASP A 135 5.35 -11.85 -4.52
C ASP A 135 4.28 -12.78 -3.92
N LYS A 136 3.58 -13.52 -4.78
CA LYS A 136 2.50 -14.42 -4.38
C LYS A 136 2.96 -15.51 -3.42
N GLU A 137 4.07 -16.15 -3.69
CA GLU A 137 4.61 -17.24 -2.87
C GLU A 137 4.98 -16.73 -1.48
N LYS A 138 5.55 -15.53 -1.39
CA LYS A 138 5.87 -14.88 -0.10
C LYS A 138 4.59 -14.52 0.67
N VAL A 139 3.53 -14.08 -0.01
CA VAL A 139 2.22 -13.83 0.63
C VAL A 139 1.61 -15.11 1.16
N VAL A 140 1.64 -16.21 0.40
CA VAL A 140 1.14 -17.52 0.86
C VAL A 140 1.90 -18.00 2.10
N ALA A 141 3.22 -17.84 2.13
CA ALA A 141 4.03 -18.16 3.30
C ALA A 141 3.68 -17.29 4.51
N ALA A 142 3.43 -15.99 4.29
CA ALA A 142 2.99 -15.07 5.32
C ALA A 142 1.61 -15.44 5.88
N LEU A 143 0.65 -15.79 5.02
CA LEU A 143 -0.67 -16.29 5.44
C LEU A 143 -0.55 -17.56 6.30
N ALA A 144 0.32 -18.49 5.93
CA ALA A 144 0.60 -19.68 6.73
C ALA A 144 1.22 -19.34 8.11
N ALA A 145 2.10 -18.33 8.18
CA ALA A 145 2.66 -17.86 9.44
C ALA A 145 1.59 -17.26 10.36
N LEU A 146 0.57 -16.56 9.80
CA LEU A 146 -0.54 -16.00 10.55
C LEU A 146 -1.49 -17.05 11.17
N GLU A 147 -1.42 -18.33 10.79
CA GLU A 147 -2.27 -19.38 11.37
C GLU A 147 -2.04 -19.56 12.86
N LYS A 148 -0.86 -19.22 13.35
CA LYS A 148 -0.50 -19.34 14.77
C LYS A 148 -1.09 -18.21 15.63
N GLU A 149 -1.43 -17.09 15.02
CA GLU A 149 -1.93 -15.90 15.71
C GLU A 149 -3.46 -15.90 15.75
N GLN A 150 -4.03 -16.39 16.86
CA GLN A 150 -5.49 -16.60 16.97
C GLN A 150 -6.30 -15.31 17.17
N GLU A 151 -5.68 -14.24 17.63
CA GLU A 151 -6.35 -12.95 17.89
C GLU A 151 -6.62 -12.13 16.62
N ILE A 152 -6.03 -12.49 15.47
CA ILE A 152 -6.22 -11.79 14.21
C ILE A 152 -7.64 -12.02 13.70
N THR A 153 -8.32 -10.91 13.37
CA THR A 153 -9.70 -10.91 12.87
C THR A 153 -9.84 -10.48 11.42
N MET A 154 -8.83 -9.82 10.85
CA MET A 154 -8.82 -9.35 9.47
C MET A 154 -7.46 -9.60 8.81
N VAL A 155 -7.49 -9.84 7.50
CA VAL A 155 -6.28 -9.98 6.68
C VAL A 155 -6.34 -8.97 5.54
N VAL A 156 -5.27 -8.20 5.37
CA VAL A 156 -5.16 -7.12 4.39
C VAL A 156 -3.84 -7.23 3.65
N VAL A 157 -3.88 -7.22 2.32
CA VAL A 157 -2.69 -7.15 1.45
C VAL A 157 -2.89 -5.96 0.52
N PRO A 158 -2.52 -4.74 0.95
CA PRO A 158 -2.85 -3.51 0.22
C PRO A 158 -2.28 -3.51 -1.21
N GLU A 159 -1.10 -4.08 -1.38
CA GLU A 159 -0.36 -4.10 -2.65
C GLU A 159 -0.87 -5.16 -3.64
N ALA A 160 -1.74 -6.07 -3.19
CA ALA A 160 -2.29 -7.12 -4.06
C ALA A 160 -3.00 -6.57 -5.30
N ALA A 161 -3.75 -5.47 -5.13
CA ALA A 161 -4.50 -4.86 -6.23
C ALA A 161 -3.62 -4.25 -7.33
N SER A 162 -2.36 -3.96 -7.02
CA SER A 162 -1.39 -3.36 -7.96
C SER A 162 -0.53 -4.40 -8.67
N THR A 163 -0.72 -5.70 -8.41
CA THR A 163 0.09 -6.77 -9.01
C THR A 163 -0.68 -7.54 -10.08
N PRO A 164 0.01 -8.13 -11.06
CA PRO A 164 -0.60 -9.09 -11.98
C PRO A 164 -1.21 -10.31 -11.27
N ASP A 165 -0.64 -10.70 -10.13
CA ASP A 165 -1.05 -11.86 -9.34
C ASP A 165 -2.22 -11.56 -8.37
N CYS A 166 -2.84 -10.38 -8.48
CA CYS A 166 -3.95 -9.94 -7.63
C CYS A 166 -5.02 -11.03 -7.42
N LYS A 167 -5.46 -11.66 -8.52
CA LYS A 167 -6.45 -12.74 -8.49
C LYS A 167 -6.04 -13.88 -7.57
N ASP A 168 -4.81 -14.35 -7.73
CA ASP A 168 -4.30 -15.49 -6.98
C ASP A 168 -4.09 -15.13 -5.51
N ILE A 169 -3.53 -13.95 -5.23
CA ILE A 169 -3.33 -13.46 -3.87
C ILE A 169 -4.68 -13.33 -3.14
N GLN A 170 -5.67 -12.69 -3.74
CA GLN A 170 -7.00 -12.53 -3.15
C GLN A 170 -7.70 -13.88 -2.94
N GLY A 171 -7.55 -14.81 -3.88
CA GLY A 171 -8.05 -16.18 -3.73
C GLY A 171 -7.42 -16.91 -2.53
N GLN A 172 -6.11 -16.73 -2.31
CA GLN A 172 -5.40 -17.31 -1.15
C GLN A 172 -5.81 -16.64 0.16
N MET A 173 -6.06 -15.32 0.18
CA MET A 173 -6.60 -14.64 1.36
C MET A 173 -7.96 -15.21 1.75
N LEU A 174 -8.87 -15.38 0.80
CA LEU A 174 -10.20 -15.97 1.04
C LEU A 174 -10.10 -17.42 1.51
N ALA A 175 -9.26 -18.24 0.88
CA ALA A 175 -9.03 -19.63 1.27
C ALA A 175 -8.47 -19.74 2.69
N HIS A 176 -7.52 -18.88 3.05
CA HIS A 176 -6.97 -18.79 4.40
C HIS A 176 -8.04 -18.42 5.42
N CYS A 177 -8.84 -17.39 5.14
CA CYS A 177 -9.92 -16.97 6.03
C CYS A 177 -11.00 -18.04 6.17
N GLY A 178 -11.37 -18.72 5.08
CA GLY A 178 -12.28 -19.86 5.08
C GLY A 178 -11.76 -21.07 5.86
N LYS A 179 -10.45 -21.32 5.83
CA LYS A 179 -9.78 -22.36 6.65
C LYS A 179 -9.83 -22.00 8.15
N MET A 180 -9.50 -20.74 8.46
CA MET A 180 -9.42 -20.29 9.86
C MET A 180 -10.77 -20.04 10.49
N MET A 181 -11.80 -19.63 9.74
CA MET A 181 -13.19 -19.34 10.18
C MET A 181 -13.33 -18.29 11.29
N ASN A 182 -12.25 -17.62 11.69
CA ASN A 182 -12.21 -16.60 12.74
C ASN A 182 -11.75 -15.23 12.24
N ARG A 183 -11.51 -15.09 10.94
CA ARG A 183 -10.98 -13.87 10.31
C ARG A 183 -11.59 -13.61 8.94
N PHE A 184 -11.41 -12.38 8.46
CA PHE A 184 -12.07 -11.85 7.28
C PHE A 184 -11.05 -11.20 6.35
N ALA A 185 -11.15 -11.45 5.05
CA ALA A 185 -10.27 -10.86 4.04
C ALA A 185 -10.83 -9.52 3.57
N ILE A 186 -10.00 -8.48 3.60
CA ILE A 186 -10.31 -7.18 3.02
C ILE A 186 -9.67 -7.12 1.64
N LEU A 187 -10.49 -6.96 0.61
CA LEU A 187 -10.09 -6.99 -0.78
C LEU A 187 -10.36 -5.65 -1.45
N ASP A 188 -9.50 -5.28 -2.38
CA ASP A 188 -9.68 -4.12 -3.25
C ASP A 188 -9.90 -4.55 -4.70
N VAL A 189 -10.78 -3.85 -5.39
CA VAL A 189 -10.93 -3.99 -6.83
C VAL A 189 -9.70 -3.37 -7.50
N GLN A 190 -9.11 -4.08 -8.46
CA GLN A 190 -7.95 -3.55 -9.19
C GLN A 190 -8.27 -2.17 -9.82
N PRO A 191 -7.29 -1.25 -9.85
CA PRO A 191 -7.48 0.04 -10.50
C PRO A 191 -7.76 -0.13 -12.00
N LYS A 192 -8.30 0.93 -12.62
CA LYS A 192 -8.58 0.94 -14.06
C LYS A 192 -7.33 0.61 -14.87
N ALA A 193 -7.42 -0.38 -15.74
CA ALA A 193 -6.36 -0.66 -16.69
C ALA A 193 -6.32 0.37 -17.83
N LYS A 194 -7.47 1.02 -18.14
CA LYS A 194 -7.62 2.05 -19.18
C LYS A 194 -8.51 3.17 -18.68
N ALA A 195 -8.24 4.40 -19.10
CA ALA A 195 -8.99 5.59 -18.68
C ALA A 195 -10.49 5.51 -19.01
N ASN A 196 -10.84 4.86 -20.13
CA ASN A 196 -12.20 4.69 -20.60
C ASN A 196 -12.91 3.42 -20.11
N GLU A 197 -12.26 2.60 -19.27
CA GLU A 197 -12.87 1.40 -18.70
C GLU A 197 -14.05 1.78 -17.79
N VAL A 198 -15.23 1.23 -18.06
CA VAL A 198 -16.43 1.53 -17.28
C VAL A 198 -16.49 0.70 -15.99
N MET A 199 -17.15 1.27 -14.98
CA MET A 199 -17.24 0.65 -13.63
C MET A 199 -17.80 -0.78 -13.68
N SER A 200 -18.81 -1.04 -14.50
CA SER A 200 -19.42 -2.37 -14.61
C SER A 200 -18.42 -3.43 -15.08
N GLU A 201 -17.58 -3.09 -16.05
CA GLU A 201 -16.56 -4.01 -16.57
C GLU A 201 -15.52 -4.36 -15.49
N GLN A 202 -15.10 -3.38 -14.69
CA GLN A 202 -14.18 -3.61 -13.57
C GLN A 202 -14.79 -4.54 -12.52
N ILE A 203 -16.05 -4.31 -12.16
CA ILE A 203 -16.77 -5.14 -11.19
C ILE A 203 -16.93 -6.58 -11.71
N ASP A 204 -17.29 -6.74 -12.97
CA ASP A 204 -17.47 -8.07 -13.58
C ASP A 204 -16.14 -8.81 -13.71
N LYS A 205 -15.07 -8.10 -14.06
CA LYS A 205 -13.71 -8.64 -14.08
C LYS A 205 -13.27 -9.07 -12.66
N PHE A 206 -13.52 -8.24 -11.65
CA PHE A 206 -13.22 -8.58 -10.26
C PHE A 206 -13.99 -9.82 -9.82
N ARG A 207 -15.31 -9.90 -10.06
CA ARG A 207 -16.14 -11.08 -9.72
C ARG A 207 -15.63 -12.37 -10.39
N THR A 208 -15.26 -12.27 -11.67
CA THR A 208 -14.69 -13.39 -12.41
C THR A 208 -13.34 -13.83 -11.82
N ASN A 209 -12.51 -12.87 -11.42
CA ASN A 209 -11.19 -13.13 -10.86
C ASN A 209 -11.25 -13.76 -9.47
N VAL A 210 -12.08 -13.23 -8.59
CA VAL A 210 -12.24 -13.74 -7.21
C VAL A 210 -12.90 -15.12 -7.19
N GLY A 211 -13.73 -15.43 -8.19
CA GLY A 211 -14.43 -16.71 -8.28
C GLY A 211 -15.58 -16.85 -7.29
N ALA A 212 -15.90 -18.08 -6.89
CA ALA A 212 -17.07 -18.40 -6.07
C ALA A 212 -16.74 -18.99 -4.68
N ASN A 213 -15.47 -19.25 -4.39
CA ASN A 213 -15.07 -19.95 -3.17
C ASN A 213 -14.84 -18.98 -2.00
N PHE A 214 -15.36 -19.35 -0.83
CA PHE A 214 -15.13 -18.63 0.44
C PHE A 214 -15.56 -17.16 0.45
N LEU A 215 -16.49 -16.74 -0.40
CA LEU A 215 -16.93 -15.35 -0.50
C LEU A 215 -17.54 -14.79 0.78
N SER A 216 -18.08 -15.65 1.65
CA SER A 216 -18.58 -15.27 2.97
C SER A 216 -17.49 -14.81 3.94
N TYR A 217 -16.22 -15.03 3.62
CA TYR A 217 -15.06 -14.65 4.42
C TYR A 217 -14.29 -13.46 3.87
N GLY A 218 -14.89 -12.66 2.99
CA GLY A 218 -14.25 -11.47 2.46
C GLY A 218 -15.22 -10.35 2.12
N ALA A 219 -14.72 -9.12 2.13
CA ALA A 219 -15.40 -7.95 1.61
C ALA A 219 -14.51 -7.24 0.60
N ALA A 220 -15.11 -6.77 -0.49
CA ALA A 220 -14.45 -5.97 -1.51
C ALA A 220 -14.91 -4.52 -1.43
N TYR A 221 -13.95 -3.60 -1.56
CA TYR A 221 -14.20 -2.17 -1.52
C TYR A 221 -13.91 -1.52 -2.87
N TYR A 222 -14.81 -0.60 -3.25
CA TYR A 222 -14.75 0.17 -4.48
C TYR A 222 -15.70 1.39 -4.35
N PRO A 223 -15.41 2.55 -4.92
CA PRO A 223 -14.22 2.92 -5.70
C PRO A 223 -12.99 3.25 -4.86
N TRP A 224 -11.86 3.42 -5.53
CA TRP A 224 -10.65 3.94 -4.92
C TRP A 224 -10.87 5.38 -4.42
N LEU A 225 -10.34 5.66 -3.24
CA LEU A 225 -10.47 6.97 -2.61
C LEU A 225 -9.20 7.81 -2.86
N ASN A 226 -9.41 9.07 -3.22
CA ASN A 226 -8.33 10.05 -3.20
C ASN A 226 -8.06 10.45 -1.75
N THR A 227 -6.80 10.41 -1.34
CA THR A 227 -6.39 10.75 0.02
C THR A 227 -5.32 11.84 0.01
N SER A 228 -5.15 12.52 1.13
CA SER A 228 -4.09 13.51 1.36
C SER A 228 -2.94 12.96 2.21
N VAL A 229 -2.75 11.65 2.23
CA VAL A 229 -1.66 10.99 2.98
C VAL A 229 -0.30 11.35 2.41
N LEU A 230 -0.23 11.53 1.10
CA LEU A 230 0.92 12.09 0.40
C LEU A 230 0.48 13.43 -0.20
N SER A 231 1.21 14.48 0.08
CA SER A 231 0.97 15.83 -0.45
C SER A 231 2.12 16.27 -1.36
N ASP A 232 1.88 17.31 -2.15
CA ASP A 232 2.91 17.89 -3.02
C ASP A 232 4.17 18.34 -2.26
N LYS A 233 4.05 18.62 -0.95
CA LYS A 233 5.16 19.01 -0.08
C LYS A 233 6.07 17.84 0.29
N ASP A 234 5.57 16.63 0.19
CA ASP A 234 6.31 15.40 0.49
C ASP A 234 7.10 14.90 -0.74
N ILE A 235 6.91 15.56 -1.89
CA ILE A 235 7.58 15.26 -3.15
C ILE A 235 8.61 16.36 -3.42
N ASP A 236 9.88 16.03 -3.39
CA ASP A 236 10.97 16.92 -3.75
C ASP A 236 11.64 16.51 -5.08
N GLY A 237 12.59 17.34 -5.54
CA GLY A 237 13.28 17.10 -6.82
C GLY A 237 14.13 15.83 -6.87
N SER A 238 14.45 15.22 -5.72
CA SER A 238 15.25 13.99 -5.67
C SER A 238 14.48 12.78 -6.20
N VAL A 239 13.15 12.85 -6.21
CA VAL A 239 12.27 11.77 -6.69
C VAL A 239 12.11 11.74 -8.22
N LEU A 240 12.63 12.73 -8.94
CA LEU A 240 12.54 12.83 -10.39
C LEU A 240 13.78 12.21 -11.07
N VAL A 241 13.56 11.15 -11.79
CA VAL A 241 14.62 10.47 -12.56
C VAL A 241 14.37 10.70 -14.04
N TRP A 242 15.40 11.17 -14.75
CA TRP A 242 15.35 11.29 -16.20
C TRP A 242 15.52 9.93 -16.85
N ASP A 243 14.79 9.73 -17.95
CA ASP A 243 14.92 8.52 -18.76
C ASP A 243 16.39 8.23 -19.09
N LYS A 244 16.76 6.96 -18.91
CA LYS A 244 18.16 6.48 -18.83
C LYS A 244 19.01 6.72 -20.08
N SER A 245 18.42 7.13 -21.19
CA SER A 245 19.11 7.20 -22.48
C SER A 245 19.76 8.53 -22.80
N SER A 246 19.31 9.64 -22.23
CA SER A 246 19.93 10.97 -22.40
C SER A 246 19.32 11.98 -21.44
N THR A 247 20.11 12.94 -20.95
CA THR A 247 19.56 14.11 -20.25
C THR A 247 18.71 14.88 -21.27
N PRO A 248 17.39 15.02 -21.11
CA PRO A 248 16.55 15.70 -22.08
C PRO A 248 16.95 17.17 -22.19
N ASP A 249 16.90 17.71 -23.41
CA ASP A 249 17.04 19.16 -23.62
C ASP A 249 15.77 19.84 -23.07
N LEU A 250 15.87 20.40 -21.88
CA LEU A 250 14.79 21.16 -21.24
C LEU A 250 14.77 22.64 -21.65
N THR A 251 15.74 23.11 -22.47
CA THR A 251 15.80 24.48 -22.88
C THR A 251 14.50 25.04 -23.45
N PRO A 252 13.74 24.27 -24.26
CA PRO A 252 12.44 24.74 -24.75
C PRO A 252 11.42 25.05 -23.66
N PHE A 253 11.47 24.29 -22.53
CA PHE A 253 10.53 24.45 -21.42
C PHE A 253 10.86 25.67 -20.54
N PHE A 254 12.12 26.12 -20.55
CA PHE A 254 12.59 27.30 -19.82
C PHE A 254 12.72 28.56 -20.70
N ALA A 255 12.15 28.54 -21.91
CA ALA A 255 12.13 29.71 -22.80
C ALA A 255 11.40 30.91 -22.14
N PRO A 256 11.78 32.15 -22.46
CA PRO A 256 11.09 33.34 -21.98
C PRO A 256 9.58 33.28 -22.27
N GLY A 257 8.76 33.49 -21.25
CA GLY A 257 7.29 33.40 -21.34
C GLY A 257 6.69 32.01 -21.15
N SER A 258 7.52 30.97 -20.99
CA SER A 258 7.03 29.66 -20.59
C SER A 258 6.52 29.70 -19.16
N LYS A 259 5.38 29.03 -18.90
CA LYS A 259 4.81 28.85 -17.55
C LYS A 259 5.41 27.63 -16.82
N PHE A 260 6.22 26.85 -17.50
CA PHE A 260 6.77 25.61 -16.98
C PHE A 260 7.62 25.80 -15.71
N PRO A 261 8.56 26.76 -15.61
CA PRO A 261 9.33 26.94 -14.40
C PRO A 261 8.46 27.14 -13.15
N LYS A 262 7.46 28.03 -13.30
CA LYS A 262 6.54 28.34 -12.20
C LYS A 262 5.69 27.14 -11.80
N TYR A 263 5.14 26.43 -12.77
CA TYR A 263 4.36 25.22 -12.53
C TYR A 263 5.22 24.14 -11.84
N PHE A 264 6.46 23.97 -12.26
CA PHE A 264 7.38 22.97 -11.72
C PHE A 264 7.81 23.32 -10.29
N GLU A 265 8.09 24.61 -10.02
CA GLU A 265 8.37 25.11 -8.68
C GLU A 265 7.16 24.97 -7.74
N GLU A 266 5.97 25.34 -8.20
CA GLU A 266 4.75 25.31 -7.41
C GLU A 266 4.26 23.87 -7.13
N THR A 267 4.39 22.96 -8.11
CA THR A 267 3.84 21.61 -8.01
C THR A 267 4.82 20.63 -7.37
N TYR A 268 6.11 20.77 -7.65
CA TYR A 268 7.13 19.78 -7.24
C TYR A 268 8.23 20.35 -6.35
N SER A 269 8.15 21.61 -5.97
CA SER A 269 9.20 22.31 -5.20
C SER A 269 10.62 22.20 -5.79
N ILE A 270 10.72 22.08 -7.11
CA ILE A 270 11.98 21.91 -7.85
C ILE A 270 12.38 23.22 -8.47
N SER A 271 13.58 23.69 -8.14
CA SER A 271 14.18 24.83 -8.84
C SER A 271 14.64 24.42 -10.24
N PRO A 272 14.36 25.24 -11.27
CA PRO A 272 14.84 24.97 -12.61
C PRO A 272 16.38 24.89 -12.63
N PRO A 273 16.98 24.03 -13.48
CA PRO A 273 18.42 23.94 -13.58
C PRO A 273 19.00 25.33 -13.92
N ALA A 274 20.09 25.69 -13.22
CA ALA A 274 20.76 26.97 -13.45
C ALA A 274 21.08 27.11 -14.94
N ARG A 275 20.66 28.22 -15.53
CA ARG A 275 21.03 28.54 -16.94
C ARG A 275 22.55 28.50 -17.04
N ARG A 276 23.09 27.58 -17.83
CA ARG A 276 24.48 27.65 -18.26
C ARG A 276 24.57 28.88 -19.18
N SER A 277 25.26 29.88 -18.68
CA SER A 277 25.63 31.09 -19.45
C SER A 277 26.57 30.75 -20.60
#